data_8dfaac46eb527febd6ed5443bcf57e44
#
_entry.id   8dfaac46eb527febd6ed5443bcf57e44
#
_cell.length_a   1.000
_cell.length_b   1.000
_cell.length_c   1.000
_cell.angle_alpha   90.00
_cell.angle_beta   90.00
_cell.angle_gamma   90.00
#
_symmetry.space_group_name_H-M   'P 1'
#
loop_
_entity.id
_entity.type
_entity.pdbx_description
1 polymer ?
#
loop_
_entity_poly.entity_id
_entity_poly.type
_entity_poly.pdbx_seq_one_letter_code
_entity_poly.pdbx_strand_id
1 'polypeptide(L)'
;DAADERRRYLNAFISQLDRAYLNSVMRYNTVLAERNRLLKTRPDETMLQIYDMQLCEHGKAIHARRQEFAERLQPVVAEYYRILSGDREQVELHYKSELNERPFEEVLLAARQKDLVNEFTTAGIHRDDLTLRIGGYPLRKYGSQGQQKSFLIALKLAQYTIVAQEKGERPILLLDDLFDKLDAGRVEQLIRLVSDDAFGQILITDCNPTRLKTILDKAGGDYALFSVADGTVTQERTAAESNTPES
;
A
#
# COMPACT_ATOMS: atom_id res chain seq x y z
N ASP A 1 -0.30 -12.49 -9.74
CA ASP A 1 -0.23 -13.10 -8.41
C ASP A 1 -0.41 -12.01 -7.35
N ALA A 2 -1.31 -12.24 -6.38
CA ALA A 2 -1.64 -11.24 -5.36
C ALA A 2 -0.43 -10.89 -4.47
N ALA A 3 0.50 -11.80 -4.23
CA ALA A 3 1.73 -11.52 -3.50
C ALA A 3 2.64 -10.57 -4.30
N ASP A 4 2.66 -10.71 -5.62
CA ASP A 4 3.43 -9.83 -6.50
C ASP A 4 2.90 -8.39 -6.48
N GLU A 5 1.58 -8.21 -6.47
CA GLU A 5 0.95 -6.89 -6.33
C GLU A 5 1.30 -6.21 -4.99
N ARG A 6 1.30 -6.98 -3.89
CA ARG A 6 1.69 -6.45 -2.58
C ARG A 6 3.18 -6.09 -2.52
N ARG A 7 4.07 -6.87 -3.15
CA ARG A 7 5.49 -6.51 -3.30
C ARG A 7 5.67 -5.25 -4.15
N ARG A 8 4.93 -5.11 -5.24
CA ARG A 8 4.95 -3.89 -6.08
C ARG A 8 4.51 -2.68 -5.27
N TYR A 9 3.44 -2.82 -4.47
CA TYR A 9 3.00 -1.76 -3.58
C TYR A 9 4.10 -1.32 -2.61
N LEU A 10 4.75 -2.27 -1.89
CA LEU A 10 5.86 -1.96 -1.01
C LEU A 10 7.01 -1.27 -1.74
N ASN A 11 7.42 -1.82 -2.88
CA ASN A 11 8.51 -1.26 -3.66
C ASN A 11 8.20 0.17 -4.14
N ALA A 12 7.01 0.39 -4.70
CA ALA A 12 6.60 1.69 -5.19
C ALA A 12 6.57 2.73 -4.06
N PHE A 13 6.00 2.35 -2.91
CA PHE A 13 5.87 3.26 -1.79
C PHE A 13 7.23 3.60 -1.15
N ILE A 14 8.04 2.61 -0.79
CA ILE A 14 9.34 2.86 -0.16
C ILE A 14 10.28 3.63 -1.11
N SER A 15 10.24 3.31 -2.42
CA SER A 15 11.08 3.99 -3.42
C SER A 15 10.76 5.48 -3.59
N GLN A 16 9.55 5.93 -3.28
CA GLN A 16 9.20 7.35 -3.27
C GLN A 16 9.89 8.12 -2.13
N LEU A 17 10.20 7.42 -1.04
CA LEU A 17 10.79 8.00 0.17
C LEU A 17 12.30 7.76 0.25
N ASP A 18 12.80 6.69 -0.37
CA ASP A 18 14.18 6.23 -0.22
C ASP A 18 14.80 5.86 -1.57
N ARG A 19 15.68 6.75 -2.08
CA ARG A 19 16.40 6.55 -3.34
C ARG A 19 17.41 5.40 -3.27
N ALA A 20 18.03 5.17 -2.10
CA ALA A 20 18.97 4.06 -1.92
C ALA A 20 18.26 2.71 -2.01
N TYR A 21 17.06 2.64 -1.43
CA TYR A 21 16.18 1.48 -1.59
C TYR A 21 15.82 1.21 -3.06
N LEU A 22 15.40 2.24 -3.80
CA LEU A 22 15.11 2.11 -5.23
C LEU A 22 16.30 1.53 -6.00
N ASN A 23 17.51 2.07 -5.78
CA ASN A 23 18.72 1.58 -6.41
C ASN A 23 19.00 0.11 -6.06
N SER A 24 18.82 -0.28 -4.80
CA SER A 24 19.00 -1.67 -4.35
C SER A 24 18.00 -2.61 -5.03
N VAL A 25 16.72 -2.20 -5.16
CA VAL A 25 15.71 -2.99 -5.87
C VAL A 25 16.05 -3.17 -7.35
N MET A 26 16.50 -2.11 -8.02
CA MET A 26 16.89 -2.18 -9.43
C MET A 26 18.08 -3.13 -9.63
N ARG A 27 19.11 -3.00 -8.82
CA ARG A 27 20.31 -3.87 -8.87
C ARG A 27 19.96 -5.32 -8.54
N TYR A 28 19.18 -5.55 -7.48
CA TYR A 28 18.73 -6.89 -7.12
C TYR A 28 17.99 -7.57 -8.28
N ASN A 29 17.07 -6.87 -8.94
CA ASN A 29 16.31 -7.42 -10.06
C ASN A 29 17.21 -7.75 -11.27
N THR A 30 18.22 -6.93 -11.55
CA THR A 30 19.21 -7.19 -12.60
C THR A 30 20.01 -8.46 -12.29
N VAL A 31 20.57 -8.54 -11.09
CA VAL A 31 21.36 -9.69 -10.64
C VAL A 31 20.51 -10.97 -10.61
N LEU A 32 19.25 -10.87 -10.16
CA LEU A 32 18.31 -11.99 -10.16
C LEU A 32 18.04 -12.51 -11.58
N ALA A 33 17.84 -11.63 -12.54
CA ALA A 33 17.63 -11.99 -13.93
C ALA A 33 18.86 -12.67 -14.54
N GLU A 34 20.07 -12.18 -14.25
CA GLU A 34 21.33 -12.76 -14.69
C GLU A 34 21.58 -14.13 -14.06
N ARG A 35 21.36 -14.25 -12.73
CA ARG A 35 21.44 -15.56 -12.05
C ARG A 35 20.47 -16.58 -12.64
N ASN A 36 19.23 -16.17 -12.91
CA ASN A 36 18.23 -17.08 -13.55
C ASN A 36 18.64 -17.47 -14.98
N ARG A 37 19.32 -16.62 -15.71
CA ARG A 37 19.88 -16.97 -17.03
C ARG A 37 21.02 -17.97 -16.89
N LEU A 38 21.89 -17.75 -15.90
CA LEU A 38 23.01 -18.65 -15.62
C LEU A 38 22.54 -20.04 -15.20
N LEU A 39 21.51 -20.16 -14.35
CA LEU A 39 20.96 -21.44 -13.90
C LEU A 39 20.55 -22.37 -15.06
N LYS A 40 20.12 -21.82 -16.19
CA LYS A 40 19.74 -22.59 -17.40
C LYS A 40 20.93 -23.22 -18.12
N THR A 41 22.15 -22.77 -17.86
CA THR A 41 23.39 -23.25 -18.48
C THR A 41 24.10 -24.34 -17.68
N ARG A 42 23.53 -24.79 -16.55
CA ARG A 42 24.16 -25.70 -15.59
C ARG A 42 25.54 -25.21 -15.15
N PRO A 43 25.60 -24.03 -14.49
CA PRO A 43 26.84 -23.37 -14.12
C PRO A 43 27.61 -24.17 -13.07
N ASP A 44 28.93 -23.90 -12.97
CA ASP A 44 29.70 -24.33 -11.82
C ASP A 44 29.33 -23.55 -10.54
N GLU A 45 29.75 -24.07 -9.42
CA GLU A 45 29.43 -23.51 -8.11
C GLU A 45 30.02 -22.10 -7.91
N THR A 46 31.21 -21.87 -8.41
CA THR A 46 31.94 -20.59 -8.26
C THR A 46 31.19 -19.45 -8.96
N MET A 47 30.66 -19.71 -10.16
CA MET A 47 29.87 -18.72 -10.87
C MET A 47 28.58 -18.35 -10.11
N LEU A 48 27.88 -19.35 -9.54
CA LEU A 48 26.68 -19.09 -8.74
C LEU A 48 26.99 -18.27 -7.48
N GLN A 49 28.11 -18.56 -6.80
CA GLN A 49 28.51 -17.84 -5.61
C GLN A 49 28.69 -16.33 -5.85
N ILE A 50 29.20 -15.92 -7.01
CA ILE A 50 29.35 -14.51 -7.37
C ILE A 50 28.01 -13.79 -7.41
N TYR A 51 27.00 -14.41 -8.03
CA TYR A 51 25.64 -13.83 -8.05
C TYR A 51 24.95 -13.92 -6.69
N ASP A 52 25.16 -14.99 -5.93
CA ASP A 52 24.64 -15.14 -4.56
C ASP A 52 25.16 -14.02 -3.65
N MET A 53 26.44 -13.66 -3.72
CA MET A 53 27.02 -12.54 -2.95
C MET A 53 26.33 -11.20 -3.30
N GLN A 54 26.14 -10.92 -4.59
CA GLN A 54 25.48 -9.68 -5.03
C GLN A 54 24.00 -9.65 -4.65
N LEU A 55 23.28 -10.78 -4.75
CA LEU A 55 21.90 -10.88 -4.26
C LEU A 55 21.82 -10.65 -2.75
N CYS A 56 22.77 -11.19 -1.98
CA CYS A 56 22.82 -11.00 -0.53
C CYS A 56 23.06 -9.54 -0.18
N GLU A 57 23.99 -8.85 -0.84
CA GLU A 57 24.27 -7.43 -0.60
C GLU A 57 23.02 -6.57 -0.74
N HIS A 58 22.37 -6.64 -1.91
CA HIS A 58 21.18 -5.82 -2.17
C HIS A 58 19.93 -6.34 -1.45
N GLY A 59 19.78 -7.65 -1.34
CA GLY A 59 18.63 -8.28 -0.71
C GLY A 59 18.51 -8.00 0.79
N LYS A 60 19.62 -7.97 1.51
CA LYS A 60 19.66 -7.60 2.94
C LYS A 60 19.20 -6.16 3.15
N ALA A 61 19.69 -5.23 2.34
CA ALA A 61 19.29 -3.83 2.41
C ALA A 61 17.79 -3.65 2.14
N ILE A 62 17.26 -4.35 1.13
CA ILE A 62 15.83 -4.34 0.79
C ILE A 62 15.00 -4.95 1.91
N HIS A 63 15.42 -6.09 2.45
CA HIS A 63 14.73 -6.77 3.55
C HIS A 63 14.63 -5.88 4.79
N ALA A 64 15.74 -5.32 5.25
CA ALA A 64 15.79 -4.46 6.43
C ALA A 64 14.84 -3.26 6.28
N ARG A 65 14.83 -2.63 5.10
CA ARG A 65 13.97 -1.47 4.84
C ARG A 65 12.49 -1.84 4.74
N ARG A 66 12.15 -3.00 4.16
CA ARG A 66 10.76 -3.50 4.13
C ARG A 66 10.24 -3.85 5.51
N GLN A 67 11.08 -4.47 6.35
CA GLN A 67 10.75 -4.82 7.73
C GLN A 67 10.44 -3.56 8.54
N GLU A 68 11.37 -2.61 8.58
CA GLU A 68 11.19 -1.32 9.25
C GLU A 68 9.92 -0.60 8.79
N PHE A 69 9.70 -0.59 7.48
CA PHE A 69 8.55 0.07 6.89
C PHE A 69 7.22 -0.60 7.28
N ALA A 70 7.16 -1.94 7.26
CA ALA A 70 5.98 -2.68 7.67
C ALA A 70 5.66 -2.47 9.16
N GLU A 71 6.68 -2.41 10.02
CA GLU A 71 6.54 -2.09 11.45
C GLU A 71 5.99 -0.69 11.70
N ARG A 72 6.39 0.30 10.90
CA ARG A 72 5.83 1.67 10.95
C ARG A 72 4.41 1.74 10.39
N LEU A 73 4.13 1.01 9.33
CA LEU A 73 2.85 1.04 8.63
C LEU A 73 1.73 0.38 9.43
N GLN A 74 2.02 -0.72 10.12
CA GLN A 74 1.06 -1.53 10.87
C GLN A 74 0.22 -0.72 11.86
N PRO A 75 0.79 0.04 12.82
CA PRO A 75 -0.01 0.77 13.80
C PRO A 75 -0.87 1.86 13.16
N VAL A 76 -0.39 2.52 12.12
CA VAL A 76 -1.13 3.57 11.43
C VAL A 76 -2.32 2.99 10.65
N VAL A 77 -2.13 1.87 9.96
CA VAL A 77 -3.22 1.15 9.28
C VAL A 77 -4.25 0.64 10.29
N ALA A 78 -3.80 0.06 11.39
CA ALA A 78 -4.70 -0.45 12.43
C ALA A 78 -5.57 0.66 13.03
N GLU A 79 -5.00 1.84 13.27
CA GLU A 79 -5.74 2.98 13.82
C GLU A 79 -6.77 3.52 12.82
N TYR A 80 -6.40 3.74 11.56
CA TYR A 80 -7.37 4.16 10.54
C TYR A 80 -8.48 3.13 10.32
N TYR A 81 -8.13 1.85 10.30
CA TYR A 81 -9.13 0.79 10.17
C TYR A 81 -10.06 0.73 11.39
N ARG A 82 -9.53 0.90 12.60
CA ARG A 82 -10.30 0.97 13.85
C ARG A 82 -11.38 2.05 13.77
N ILE A 83 -11.00 3.26 13.34
CA ILE A 83 -11.94 4.37 13.15
C ILE A 83 -12.98 4.02 12.08
N LEU A 84 -12.56 3.55 10.91
CA LEU A 84 -13.46 3.19 9.80
C LEU A 84 -14.45 2.09 10.16
N SER A 85 -14.05 1.14 11.02
CA SER A 85 -14.93 0.05 11.47
C SER A 85 -15.81 0.42 12.65
N GLY A 86 -15.61 1.59 13.26
CA GLY A 86 -16.29 1.99 14.49
C GLY A 86 -15.90 1.10 15.68
N ASP A 87 -14.62 0.83 15.86
CA ASP A 87 -14.04 -0.01 16.92
C ASP A 87 -14.49 -1.49 16.94
N ARG A 88 -15.11 -1.96 15.86
CA ARG A 88 -15.71 -3.33 15.83
C ARG A 88 -14.75 -4.41 15.37
N GLU A 89 -13.66 -4.05 14.72
CA GLU A 89 -12.81 -4.99 14.01
C GLU A 89 -11.34 -4.61 14.16
N GLN A 90 -10.47 -5.63 14.27
CA GLN A 90 -9.02 -5.45 14.35
C GLN A 90 -8.35 -6.02 13.11
N VAL A 91 -7.35 -5.32 12.60
CA VAL A 91 -6.56 -5.74 11.45
C VAL A 91 -5.08 -5.77 11.75
N GLU A 92 -4.40 -6.65 11.05
CA GLU A 92 -2.96 -6.84 11.16
C GLU A 92 -2.32 -6.84 9.77
N LEU A 93 -1.11 -6.31 9.72
CA LEU A 93 -0.26 -6.29 8.55
C LEU A 93 1.13 -6.79 8.96
N HIS A 94 1.61 -7.86 8.34
CA HIS A 94 2.90 -8.44 8.68
C HIS A 94 3.74 -8.65 7.41
N TYR A 95 4.98 -8.25 7.46
CA TYR A 95 5.96 -8.58 6.44
C TYR A 95 6.51 -9.99 6.67
N LYS A 96 6.32 -10.86 5.69
CA LYS A 96 6.76 -12.25 5.72
C LYS A 96 7.93 -12.44 4.77
N SER A 97 9.08 -12.87 5.31
CA SER A 97 10.29 -13.20 4.56
C SER A 97 11.00 -14.38 5.23
N GLU A 98 11.69 -15.20 4.44
CA GLU A 98 12.59 -16.23 4.98
C GLU A 98 13.79 -15.60 5.70
N LEU A 99 14.13 -14.35 5.36
CA LEU A 99 15.22 -13.61 5.99
C LEU A 99 14.87 -13.14 7.41
N ASN A 100 13.63 -13.25 7.85
CA ASN A 100 13.25 -12.99 9.24
C ASN A 100 13.80 -14.08 10.18
N GLU A 101 14.08 -15.27 9.67
CA GLU A 101 14.47 -16.44 10.46
C GLU A 101 15.95 -16.80 10.33
N ARG A 102 16.57 -16.50 9.18
CA ARG A 102 17.96 -16.90 8.88
C ARG A 102 18.65 -15.98 7.88
N PRO A 103 20.00 -15.95 7.88
CA PRO A 103 20.79 -15.14 6.95
C PRO A 103 20.51 -15.49 5.48
N PHE A 104 20.57 -14.50 4.60
CA PHE A 104 20.25 -14.70 3.18
C PHE A 104 21.20 -15.68 2.49
N GLU A 105 22.45 -15.69 2.88
CA GLU A 105 23.44 -16.67 2.40
C GLU A 105 23.01 -18.11 2.64
N GLU A 106 22.49 -18.39 3.83
CA GLU A 106 21.98 -19.71 4.20
C GLU A 106 20.71 -20.07 3.41
N VAL A 107 19.83 -19.08 3.19
CA VAL A 107 18.61 -19.24 2.39
C VAL A 107 18.97 -19.64 0.95
N LEU A 108 19.91 -18.93 0.31
CA LEU A 108 20.33 -19.22 -1.05
C LEU A 108 21.07 -20.56 -1.15
N LEU A 109 21.93 -20.86 -0.19
CA LEU A 109 22.65 -22.13 -0.15
C LEU A 109 21.69 -23.31 -0.03
N ALA A 110 20.70 -23.23 0.86
CA ALA A 110 19.69 -24.26 1.05
C ALA A 110 18.80 -24.45 -0.20
N ALA A 111 18.53 -23.37 -0.94
CA ALA A 111 17.72 -23.41 -2.16
C ALA A 111 18.48 -23.90 -3.40
N ARG A 112 19.82 -23.96 -3.38
CA ARG A 112 20.68 -24.17 -4.56
C ARG A 112 20.30 -25.38 -5.41
N GLN A 113 20.09 -26.54 -4.80
CA GLN A 113 19.71 -27.75 -5.54
C GLN A 113 18.34 -27.58 -6.22
N LYS A 114 17.40 -26.96 -5.54
CA LYS A 114 16.07 -26.65 -6.06
C LYS A 114 16.15 -25.65 -7.22
N ASP A 115 17.01 -24.66 -7.10
CA ASP A 115 17.23 -23.64 -8.13
C ASP A 115 17.80 -24.27 -9.42
N LEU A 116 18.77 -25.17 -9.29
CA LEU A 116 19.36 -25.89 -10.42
C LEU A 116 18.34 -26.79 -11.15
N VAL A 117 17.45 -27.45 -10.42
CA VAL A 117 16.39 -28.30 -10.99
C VAL A 117 15.32 -27.45 -11.69
N ASN A 118 14.94 -26.31 -11.08
CA ASN A 118 13.89 -25.44 -11.62
C ASN A 118 14.40 -24.40 -12.64
N GLU A 119 15.72 -24.25 -12.79
CA GLU A 119 16.37 -23.28 -13.67
C GLU A 119 16.01 -21.81 -13.35
N PHE A 120 15.62 -21.53 -12.09
CA PHE A 120 15.39 -20.19 -11.57
C PHE A 120 15.56 -20.13 -10.05
N THR A 121 15.77 -18.90 -9.53
CA THR A 121 15.93 -18.64 -8.09
C THR A 121 14.61 -18.81 -7.36
N THR A 122 14.54 -19.78 -6.45
CA THR A 122 13.30 -20.16 -5.75
C THR A 122 13.13 -19.53 -4.37
N ALA A 123 14.19 -18.90 -3.83
CA ALA A 123 14.20 -18.30 -2.49
C ALA A 123 14.82 -16.90 -2.51
N GLY A 124 14.43 -16.04 -1.56
CA GLY A 124 14.90 -14.68 -1.41
C GLY A 124 13.79 -13.62 -1.45
N ILE A 125 14.16 -12.34 -1.35
CA ILE A 125 13.23 -11.21 -1.15
C ILE A 125 12.19 -11.02 -2.26
N HIS A 126 12.38 -11.59 -3.42
CA HIS A 126 11.40 -11.63 -4.51
C HIS A 126 10.27 -12.66 -4.27
N ARG A 127 10.37 -13.44 -3.19
CA ARG A 127 9.35 -14.38 -2.70
C ARG A 127 8.64 -13.89 -1.43
N ASP A 128 9.09 -12.77 -0.87
CA ASP A 128 8.47 -12.17 0.30
C ASP A 128 7.00 -11.81 0.07
N ASP A 129 6.28 -11.63 1.15
CA ASP A 129 4.87 -11.24 1.10
C ASP A 129 4.53 -10.25 2.23
N LEU A 130 3.49 -9.44 1.98
CA LEU A 130 2.84 -8.63 2.99
C LEU A 130 1.49 -9.28 3.33
N THR A 131 1.41 -9.93 4.47
CA THR A 131 0.19 -10.63 4.89
C THR A 131 -0.76 -9.67 5.58
N LEU A 132 -2.03 -9.73 5.18
CA LEU A 132 -3.10 -8.88 5.67
C LEU A 132 -4.13 -9.77 6.38
N ARG A 133 -4.46 -9.44 7.64
CA ARG A 133 -5.37 -10.23 8.47
C ARG A 133 -6.47 -9.36 9.09
N ILE A 134 -7.59 -9.98 9.39
CA ILE A 134 -8.71 -9.42 10.14
C ILE A 134 -9.16 -10.43 11.18
N GLY A 135 -9.17 -10.06 12.47
CA GLY A 135 -9.49 -10.97 13.56
C GLY A 135 -8.62 -12.23 13.56
N GLY A 136 -7.34 -12.13 13.16
CA GLY A 136 -6.40 -13.24 13.05
C GLY A 136 -6.52 -14.08 11.77
N TYR A 137 -7.52 -13.85 10.90
CA TYR A 137 -7.74 -14.61 9.67
C TYR A 137 -7.28 -13.84 8.42
N PRO A 138 -6.83 -14.53 7.34
CA PRO A 138 -6.47 -13.87 6.08
C PRO A 138 -7.61 -13.03 5.52
N LEU A 139 -7.39 -11.71 5.38
CA LEU A 139 -8.39 -10.73 4.95
C LEU A 139 -9.01 -11.08 3.59
N ARG A 140 -8.20 -11.51 2.62
CA ARG A 140 -8.68 -11.85 1.27
C ARG A 140 -9.69 -13.01 1.25
N LYS A 141 -9.53 -13.97 2.17
CA LYS A 141 -10.35 -15.18 2.19
C LYS A 141 -11.59 -15.04 3.07
N TYR A 142 -11.47 -14.32 4.17
CA TYR A 142 -12.50 -14.27 5.21
C TYR A 142 -13.14 -12.89 5.37
N GLY A 143 -12.51 -11.84 4.85
CA GLY A 143 -13.07 -10.49 4.90
C GLY A 143 -14.18 -10.28 3.88
N SER A 144 -15.27 -9.64 4.29
CA SER A 144 -16.33 -9.17 3.39
C SER A 144 -15.77 -8.12 2.41
N GLN A 145 -16.50 -7.83 1.33
CA GLN A 145 -16.09 -6.78 0.36
C GLN A 145 -15.92 -5.42 1.03
N GLY A 146 -16.83 -5.04 1.95
CA GLY A 146 -16.73 -3.80 2.72
C GLY A 146 -15.49 -3.77 3.63
N GLN A 147 -15.16 -4.89 4.29
CA GLN A 147 -13.96 -5.01 5.11
C GLN A 147 -12.67 -4.89 4.29
N GLN A 148 -12.61 -5.55 3.13
CA GLN A 148 -11.46 -5.45 2.22
C GLN A 148 -11.29 -4.02 1.68
N LYS A 149 -12.39 -3.35 1.30
CA LYS A 149 -12.38 -1.97 0.84
C LYS A 149 -11.92 -1.01 1.96
N SER A 150 -12.44 -1.18 3.19
CA SER A 150 -12.02 -0.37 4.34
C SER A 150 -10.54 -0.54 4.66
N PHE A 151 -10.01 -1.77 4.53
CA PHE A 151 -8.58 -2.01 4.70
C PHE A 151 -7.74 -1.28 3.65
N LEU A 152 -8.17 -1.31 2.39
CA LEU A 152 -7.49 -0.59 1.31
C LEU A 152 -7.49 0.92 1.56
N ILE A 153 -8.61 1.48 2.05
CA ILE A 153 -8.70 2.89 2.42
C ILE A 153 -7.77 3.19 3.59
N ALA A 154 -7.81 2.41 4.66
CA ALA A 154 -6.91 2.57 5.81
C ALA A 154 -5.43 2.54 5.39
N LEU A 155 -5.07 1.64 4.46
CA LEU A 155 -3.74 1.55 3.90
C LEU A 155 -3.35 2.83 3.12
N LYS A 156 -4.26 3.40 2.34
CA LYS A 156 -4.05 4.66 1.60
C LYS A 156 -3.90 5.86 2.53
N LEU A 157 -4.73 5.95 3.57
CA LEU A 157 -4.62 7.02 4.58
C LEU A 157 -3.31 6.89 5.37
N ALA A 158 -2.91 5.68 5.74
CA ALA A 158 -1.62 5.44 6.39
C ALA A 158 -0.44 5.82 5.48
N GLN A 159 -0.53 5.50 4.19
CA GLN A 159 0.45 5.94 3.20
C GLN A 159 0.55 7.47 3.16
N TYR A 160 -0.59 8.15 3.08
CA TYR A 160 -0.65 9.62 3.11
C TYR A 160 0.09 10.17 4.35
N THR A 161 -0.26 9.67 5.54
CA THR A 161 0.31 10.12 6.81
C THR A 161 1.84 9.95 6.84
N ILE A 162 2.34 8.78 6.43
CA ILE A 162 3.78 8.52 6.42
C ILE A 162 4.50 9.43 5.43
N VAL A 163 3.93 9.64 4.23
CA VAL A 163 4.51 10.55 3.23
C VAL A 163 4.53 11.99 3.74
N ALA A 164 3.44 12.45 4.36
CA ALA A 164 3.37 13.80 4.94
C ALA A 164 4.42 14.01 6.03
N GLN A 165 4.60 13.02 6.91
CA GLN A 165 5.62 13.07 7.97
C GLN A 165 7.05 13.10 7.41
N GLU A 166 7.35 12.28 6.42
CA GLU A 166 8.70 12.19 5.83
C GLU A 166 9.06 13.41 4.96
N LYS A 167 8.08 13.97 4.25
CA LYS A 167 8.30 15.10 3.33
C LYS A 167 8.15 16.46 4.03
N GLY A 168 7.49 16.51 5.19
CA GLY A 168 7.13 17.77 5.85
C GLY A 168 6.07 18.58 5.10
N GLU A 169 5.42 18.01 4.10
CA GLU A 169 4.40 18.63 3.27
C GLU A 169 3.16 17.74 3.20
N ARG A 170 2.00 18.35 3.11
CA ARG A 170 0.73 17.61 2.96
C ARG A 170 0.50 17.25 1.49
N PRO A 171 0.49 15.96 1.13
CA PRO A 171 0.17 15.54 -0.24
C PRO A 171 -1.28 15.87 -0.62
N ILE A 172 -1.61 15.84 -1.90
CA ILE A 172 -3.00 15.82 -2.38
C ILE A 172 -3.51 14.38 -2.25
N LEU A 173 -4.65 14.19 -1.56
CA LEU A 173 -5.28 12.88 -1.43
C LEU A 173 -6.35 12.70 -2.51
N LEU A 174 -6.20 11.68 -3.34
CA LEU A 174 -7.15 11.31 -4.38
C LEU A 174 -7.93 10.06 -3.94
N LEU A 175 -9.24 10.19 -3.82
CA LEU A 175 -10.15 9.14 -3.40
C LEU A 175 -11.17 8.88 -4.52
N ASP A 176 -10.88 7.88 -5.35
CA ASP A 176 -11.67 7.56 -6.54
C ASP A 176 -12.62 6.39 -6.25
N ASP A 177 -13.91 6.58 -6.55
CA ASP A 177 -15.01 5.60 -6.42
C ASP A 177 -15.00 4.86 -5.07
N LEU A 178 -14.81 5.60 -3.98
CA LEU A 178 -14.61 5.00 -2.65
C LEU A 178 -15.86 4.46 -2.00
N PHE A 179 -17.01 5.05 -2.30
CA PHE A 179 -18.24 4.74 -1.56
C PHE A 179 -18.95 3.49 -2.07
N ASP A 180 -18.54 2.94 -3.22
CA ASP A 180 -19.01 1.64 -3.66
C ASP A 180 -18.60 0.56 -2.65
N LYS A 181 -19.54 -0.30 -2.26
CA LYS A 181 -19.37 -1.42 -1.31
C LYS A 181 -19.06 -1.04 0.15
N LEU A 182 -19.13 0.24 0.52
CA LEU A 182 -19.10 0.68 1.91
C LEU A 182 -20.53 0.91 2.42
N ASP A 183 -20.79 0.50 3.68
CA ASP A 183 -22.00 0.89 4.39
C ASP A 183 -21.96 2.38 4.78
N ALA A 184 -23.14 2.95 5.07
CA ALA A 184 -23.26 4.37 5.38
C ALA A 184 -22.43 4.79 6.61
N GLY A 185 -22.30 3.93 7.61
CA GLY A 185 -21.50 4.22 8.80
C GLY A 185 -20.01 4.34 8.48
N ARG A 186 -19.46 3.46 7.66
CA ARG A 186 -18.06 3.51 7.22
C ARG A 186 -17.79 4.76 6.35
N VAL A 187 -18.73 5.13 5.50
CA VAL A 187 -18.62 6.34 4.68
C VAL A 187 -18.62 7.59 5.59
N GLU A 188 -19.51 7.67 6.57
CA GLU A 188 -19.54 8.78 7.52
C GLU A 188 -18.23 8.90 8.30
N GLN A 189 -17.68 7.79 8.81
CA GLN A 189 -16.40 7.78 9.50
C GLN A 189 -15.26 8.22 8.60
N LEU A 190 -15.24 7.77 7.34
CA LEU A 190 -14.22 8.19 6.37
C LEU A 190 -14.25 9.71 6.14
N ILE A 191 -15.43 10.27 5.88
CA ILE A 191 -15.56 11.71 5.61
C ILE A 191 -15.15 12.53 6.85
N ARG A 192 -15.60 12.14 8.05
CA ARG A 192 -15.15 12.80 9.30
C ARG A 192 -13.63 12.78 9.43
N LEU A 193 -13.02 11.63 9.16
CA LEU A 193 -11.60 11.41 9.29
C LEU A 193 -10.78 12.26 8.31
N VAL A 194 -11.22 12.36 7.05
CA VAL A 194 -10.51 13.15 6.04
C VAL A 194 -10.83 14.65 6.12
N SER A 195 -11.91 15.05 6.79
CA SER A 195 -12.24 16.47 7.07
C SER A 195 -11.42 17.07 8.21
N ASP A 196 -10.57 16.28 8.88
CA ASP A 196 -9.65 16.76 9.90
C ASP A 196 -8.51 17.59 9.27
N ASP A 197 -8.02 18.58 10.00
CA ASP A 197 -6.89 19.44 9.60
C ASP A 197 -5.58 18.66 9.31
N ALA A 198 -5.50 17.40 9.70
CA ALA A 198 -4.36 16.52 9.39
C ALA A 198 -4.20 16.27 7.88
N PHE A 199 -5.30 16.32 7.13
CA PHE A 199 -5.30 16.15 5.67
C PHE A 199 -5.27 17.52 4.98
N GLY A 200 -4.53 17.60 3.86
CA GLY A 200 -4.49 18.79 3.00
C GLY A 200 -5.66 18.81 2.00
N GLN A 201 -5.36 19.09 0.76
CA GLN A 201 -6.38 19.06 -0.30
C GLN A 201 -6.79 17.61 -0.62
N ILE A 202 -8.11 17.38 -0.70
CA ILE A 202 -8.70 16.08 -1.00
C ILE A 202 -9.59 16.21 -2.22
N LEU A 203 -9.44 15.30 -3.16
CA LEU A 203 -10.32 15.15 -4.32
C LEU A 203 -11.05 13.81 -4.21
N ILE A 204 -12.37 13.85 -4.19
CA ILE A 204 -13.23 12.67 -4.07
C ILE A 204 -14.09 12.56 -5.31
N THR A 205 -14.13 11.37 -5.92
CA THR A 205 -15.07 11.07 -7.00
C THR A 205 -16.12 10.06 -6.54
N ASP A 206 -17.35 10.21 -7.02
CA ASP A 206 -18.46 9.28 -6.82
C ASP A 206 -19.44 9.37 -8.00
N CYS A 207 -20.04 8.26 -8.36
CA CYS A 207 -21.11 8.22 -9.37
C CYS A 207 -22.50 8.62 -8.82
N ASN A 208 -22.65 8.78 -7.50
CA ASN A 208 -23.91 9.15 -6.85
C ASN A 208 -23.82 10.54 -6.19
N PRO A 209 -24.20 11.62 -6.90
CA PRO A 209 -24.06 13.00 -6.41
C PRO A 209 -24.92 13.28 -5.17
N THR A 210 -26.11 12.71 -5.09
CA THR A 210 -27.05 12.94 -3.95
C THR A 210 -26.47 12.36 -2.65
N ARG A 211 -25.90 11.16 -2.72
CA ARG A 211 -25.27 10.51 -1.57
C ARG A 211 -24.09 11.33 -1.07
N LEU A 212 -23.18 11.73 -1.97
CA LEU A 212 -21.99 12.49 -1.64
C LEU A 212 -22.35 13.82 -0.98
N LYS A 213 -23.28 14.58 -1.58
CA LYS A 213 -23.75 15.85 -1.03
C LYS A 213 -24.33 15.69 0.36
N THR A 214 -25.23 14.73 0.57
CA THR A 214 -25.85 14.48 1.89
C THR A 214 -24.81 14.18 2.97
N ILE A 215 -23.73 13.48 2.63
CA ILE A 215 -22.68 13.11 3.58
C ILE A 215 -21.80 14.33 3.89
N LEU A 216 -21.43 15.10 2.88
CA LEU A 216 -20.61 16.32 3.04
C LEU A 216 -21.35 17.39 3.85
N ASP A 217 -22.64 17.61 3.58
CA ASP A 217 -23.47 18.54 4.35
C ASP A 217 -23.57 18.18 5.85
N LYS A 218 -23.55 16.87 6.17
CA LYS A 218 -23.55 16.39 7.56
C LYS A 218 -22.18 16.49 8.24
N ALA A 219 -21.10 16.28 7.49
CA ALA A 219 -19.76 16.30 8.04
C ALA A 219 -19.28 17.72 8.38
N GLY A 220 -19.83 18.74 7.72
CA GLY A 220 -19.34 20.11 7.81
C GLY A 220 -18.01 20.30 7.10
N GLY A 221 -17.56 21.53 6.98
CA GLY A 221 -16.30 21.91 6.34
C GLY A 221 -16.49 22.57 4.97
N ASP A 222 -15.42 23.14 4.46
CA ASP A 222 -15.42 23.81 3.15
C ASP A 222 -15.22 22.77 2.04
N TYR A 223 -16.17 22.67 1.12
CA TYR A 223 -16.04 21.84 -0.06
C TYR A 223 -16.60 22.51 -1.30
N ALA A 224 -16.07 22.16 -2.47
CA ALA A 224 -16.62 22.52 -3.75
C ALA A 224 -17.12 21.25 -4.47
N LEU A 225 -18.33 21.28 -4.99
CA LEU A 225 -18.92 20.17 -5.73
C LEU A 225 -18.85 20.47 -7.23
N PHE A 226 -18.37 19.51 -7.98
CA PHE A 226 -18.27 19.59 -9.43
C PHE A 226 -19.03 18.44 -10.09
N SER A 227 -19.86 18.75 -11.07
CA SER A 227 -20.52 17.77 -11.93
C SER A 227 -19.70 17.57 -13.20
N VAL A 228 -19.47 16.33 -13.59
CA VAL A 228 -18.75 15.99 -14.82
C VAL A 228 -19.67 15.21 -15.73
N ALA A 229 -20.03 15.80 -16.87
CA ALA A 229 -20.88 15.18 -17.89
C ALA A 229 -20.39 15.55 -19.28
N ASP A 230 -20.35 14.60 -20.21
CA ASP A 230 -19.98 14.78 -21.61
C ASP A 230 -18.67 15.57 -21.82
N GLY A 231 -17.67 15.31 -20.96
CA GLY A 231 -16.36 16.00 -21.02
C GLY A 231 -16.39 17.44 -20.47
N THR A 232 -17.50 17.90 -19.92
CA THR A 232 -17.67 19.23 -19.32
C THR A 232 -17.67 19.14 -17.81
N VAL A 233 -16.94 20.05 -17.15
CA VAL A 233 -16.90 20.19 -15.69
C VAL A 233 -17.66 21.43 -15.30
N THR A 234 -18.68 21.31 -14.46
CA THR A 234 -19.50 22.42 -13.96
C THR A 234 -19.45 22.44 -12.43
N GLN A 235 -19.11 23.57 -11.85
CA GLN A 235 -19.17 23.74 -10.40
C GLN A 235 -20.63 23.93 -9.96
N GLU A 236 -21.08 23.14 -9.00
CA GLU A 236 -22.37 23.32 -8.37
C GLU A 236 -22.24 24.33 -7.22
N ARG A 237 -23.27 25.19 -7.01
CA ARG A 237 -23.30 26.10 -5.86
C ARG A 237 -23.43 25.31 -4.58
N THR A 238 -22.54 25.57 -3.62
CA THR A 238 -22.62 25.01 -2.27
C THR A 238 -23.54 25.83 -1.39
N ALA A 239 -24.10 25.21 -0.36
CA ALA A 239 -25.03 25.87 0.57
C ALA A 239 -24.42 27.11 1.30
N ALA A 240 -23.10 27.19 1.39
CA ALA A 240 -22.39 28.34 1.98
C ALA A 240 -22.56 29.64 1.16
N GLU A 241 -22.76 29.55 -0.16
CA GLU A 241 -22.93 30.72 -1.03
C GLU A 241 -24.38 31.25 -1.08
N SER A 242 -25.35 30.50 -0.54
CA SER A 242 -26.77 30.90 -0.53
C SER A 242 -27.16 31.86 0.62
N ASN A 243 -26.24 32.16 1.52
CA ASN A 243 -26.50 33.04 2.69
C ASN A 243 -25.94 34.45 2.55
N THR A 244 -25.50 34.89 1.41
CA THR A 244 -25.17 36.28 1.16
C THR A 244 -26.46 37.01 0.75
N PRO A 245 -27.08 37.90 1.56
CA PRO A 245 -28.24 38.64 1.12
C PRO A 245 -27.82 39.56 -0.02
N GLU A 246 -28.54 39.44 -1.13
CA GLU A 246 -28.46 40.42 -2.22
C GLU A 246 -28.77 41.83 -1.64
N SER A 247 -27.76 42.64 -1.59
CA SER A 247 -27.86 44.09 -1.17
C SER A 247 -28.10 44.94 -2.38
#